data_3855d9dbb0ec83d602ebf458e173482e
#
_entry.id   3855d9dbb0ec83d602ebf458e173482e
#
_cell.length_a   1.000
_cell.length_b   1.000
_cell.length_c   1.000
_cell.angle_alpha   90.00
_cell.angle_beta   90.00
_cell.angle_gamma   90.00
#
_symmetry.space_group_name_H-M   'P 1'
#
loop_
_entity.id
_entity.type
_entity.pdbx_description
1 polymer ?
#
loop_
_entity_poly.entity_id
_entity_poly.type
_entity_poly.pdbx_seq_one_letter_code
_entity_poly.pdbx_strand_id
1 'polypeptide(L)'
;MNKIGKAMLCTVLTGAMAVGAAGAADLGSLSPQGAKAYLNQITTLQNKYGKAAARTDDGFKGLLTGLSMAKLVDMDGDKIPELYCGAGLDGQHMYSYADGKIYALDIPEGVSNFATDVSPCADFYVDDTKAYLVDGHEIMNGFPVRYLTKQGKEIVTALTYTDAIDDDTGNHICTLNGESVTYHELSAAQVNFT
;
A
#
# COMPACT_ATOMS: atom_id res chain seq x y z
N MET A 1 -24.30 12.94 -2.71
CA MET A 1 -23.03 12.89 -3.44
C MET A 1 -21.92 13.31 -2.47
N ASN A 2 -21.38 12.36 -1.72
CA ASN A 2 -20.27 12.60 -0.82
C ASN A 2 -18.97 12.47 -1.63
N LYS A 3 -18.21 13.56 -1.68
CA LYS A 3 -16.89 13.55 -2.30
C LYS A 3 -15.94 12.78 -1.39
N ILE A 4 -15.65 11.54 -1.76
CA ILE A 4 -14.59 10.75 -1.14
C ILE A 4 -13.28 11.35 -1.59
N GLY A 5 -12.60 12.02 -0.67
CA GLY A 5 -11.30 12.60 -0.93
C GLY A 5 -10.25 11.50 -1.00
N LYS A 6 -9.72 11.23 -2.19
CA LYS A 6 -8.46 10.49 -2.32
C LYS A 6 -7.37 11.28 -1.61
N ALA A 7 -7.03 10.91 -0.39
CA ALA A 7 -5.87 11.46 0.30
C ALA A 7 -4.62 10.70 -0.19
N MET A 8 -4.08 11.13 -1.33
CA MET A 8 -2.76 10.72 -1.79
C MET A 8 -1.74 11.57 -1.03
N LEU A 9 -1.07 11.01 -0.06
CA LEU A 9 0.02 11.68 0.63
C LEU A 9 1.30 10.86 0.49
N CYS A 10 2.04 11.15 -0.58
CA CYS A 10 3.43 10.73 -0.74
C CYS A 10 4.33 11.70 0.01
N THR A 11 5.04 11.23 1.02
CA THR A 11 6.10 12.01 1.66
C THR A 11 7.44 11.50 1.17
N VAL A 12 8.09 12.26 0.28
CA VAL A 12 9.46 11.99 -0.17
C VAL A 12 10.41 12.30 0.97
N LEU A 13 11.15 11.30 1.45
CA LEU A 13 12.19 11.48 2.46
C LEU A 13 13.45 12.08 1.83
N THR A 14 13.47 13.37 1.61
CA THR A 14 14.70 14.12 1.33
C THR A 14 15.29 14.61 2.65
N GLY A 15 16.19 13.83 3.23
CA GLY A 15 17.20 14.33 4.17
C GLY A 15 16.82 14.64 5.62
N ALA A 16 15.53 14.62 6.00
CA ALA A 16 15.10 14.74 7.39
C ALA A 16 13.88 13.88 7.61
N MET A 17 13.90 13.04 8.66
CA MET A 17 12.74 12.22 9.01
C MET A 17 11.58 13.11 9.46
N ALA A 18 10.74 13.54 8.52
CA ALA A 18 9.42 14.02 8.85
C ALA A 18 8.47 12.80 8.83
N VAL A 19 8.10 12.31 9.99
CA VAL A 19 6.97 11.38 10.13
C VAL A 19 5.73 12.20 9.81
N GLY A 20 5.35 12.25 8.53
CA GLY A 20 4.13 12.91 8.08
C GLY A 20 2.95 12.02 8.45
N ALA A 21 2.19 12.43 9.46
CA ALA A 21 0.88 11.85 9.71
C ALA A 21 -0.05 12.23 8.55
N ALA A 22 -0.37 11.27 7.72
CA ALA A 22 -1.32 11.43 6.66
C ALA A 22 -2.63 10.74 7.02
N GLY A 23 -3.69 11.51 7.04
CA GLY A 23 -5.04 11.05 7.31
C GLY A 23 -5.21 10.67 8.79
N ALA A 24 -6.07 11.37 9.51
CA ALA A 24 -6.31 11.17 10.92
C ALA A 24 -6.98 9.81 11.23
N ALA A 25 -6.25 8.71 11.02
CA ALA A 25 -6.39 7.61 11.93
C ALA A 25 -5.74 8.10 13.24
N ASP A 26 -6.48 8.06 14.30
CA ASP A 26 -5.97 8.40 15.63
C ASP A 26 -4.81 7.42 15.97
N LEU A 27 -3.59 7.81 15.63
CA LEU A 27 -2.37 7.03 15.90
C LEU A 27 -2.11 6.92 17.42
N GLY A 28 -3.10 7.24 18.24
CA GLY A 28 -3.03 7.37 19.69
C GLY A 28 -2.73 6.07 20.45
N SER A 29 -2.74 4.92 19.79
CA SER A 29 -2.55 3.64 20.47
C SER A 29 -1.17 3.00 20.30
N LEU A 30 -0.30 3.53 19.43
CA LEU A 30 1.08 3.05 19.34
C LEU A 30 1.87 3.48 20.58
N SER A 31 2.29 2.50 21.39
CA SER A 31 3.09 2.76 22.57
C SER A 31 4.44 3.40 22.25
N PRO A 32 5.05 4.15 23.20
CA PRO A 32 6.41 4.68 22.98
C PRO A 32 7.44 3.61 22.66
N GLN A 33 7.27 2.40 23.20
CA GLN A 33 8.12 1.24 22.89
C GLN A 33 7.90 0.78 21.46
N GLY A 34 6.67 0.72 20.97
CA GLY A 34 6.32 0.38 19.59
C GLY A 34 6.88 1.41 18.60
N ALA A 35 6.71 2.69 18.89
CA ALA A 35 7.28 3.76 18.09
C ALA A 35 8.81 3.66 17.99
N LYS A 36 9.49 3.41 19.11
CA LYS A 36 10.94 3.20 19.14
C LYS A 36 11.35 1.96 18.32
N ALA A 37 10.58 0.88 18.43
CA ALA A 37 10.83 -0.34 17.70
C ALA A 37 10.71 -0.12 16.19
N TYR A 38 9.68 0.60 15.73
CA TYR A 38 9.52 0.98 14.33
C TYR A 38 10.64 1.89 13.82
N LEU A 39 11.05 2.89 14.58
CA LEU A 39 12.19 3.74 14.22
C LEU A 39 13.50 2.94 14.06
N ASN A 40 13.75 1.98 14.94
CA ASN A 40 14.89 1.08 14.83
C ASN A 40 14.81 0.23 13.55
N GLN A 41 13.60 -0.24 13.20
CA GLN A 41 13.38 -1.03 11.98
C GLN A 41 13.61 -0.20 10.72
N ILE A 42 13.09 1.04 10.68
CA ILE A 42 13.37 2.00 9.60
C ILE A 42 14.88 2.22 9.45
N THR A 43 15.59 2.44 10.56
CA THR A 43 17.04 2.60 10.54
C THR A 43 17.77 1.37 10.00
N THR A 44 17.31 0.17 10.39
CA THR A 44 17.86 -1.10 9.89
C THR A 44 17.67 -1.23 8.37
N LEU A 45 16.48 -0.92 7.85
CA LEU A 45 16.22 -0.94 6.42
C LEU A 45 17.02 0.14 5.67
N GLN A 46 17.14 1.34 6.24
CA GLN A 46 17.93 2.40 5.64
C GLN A 46 19.43 2.03 5.58
N ASN A 47 19.95 1.33 6.60
CA ASN A 47 21.34 0.83 6.57
C ASN A 47 21.50 -0.29 5.53
N LYS A 48 20.48 -1.11 5.31
CA LYS A 48 20.50 -2.22 4.34
C LYS A 48 20.40 -1.72 2.90
N TYR A 49 19.46 -0.85 2.62
CA TYR A 49 19.11 -0.44 1.24
C TYR A 49 19.65 0.93 0.85
N GLY A 50 20.11 1.71 1.80
CA GLY A 50 20.53 3.10 1.60
C GLY A 50 19.36 4.08 1.67
N LYS A 51 19.69 5.35 1.45
CA LYS A 51 18.69 6.43 1.32
C LYS A 51 18.07 6.40 -0.07
N ALA A 52 16.84 6.91 -0.17
CA ALA A 52 16.18 7.07 -1.46
C ALA A 52 17.05 7.85 -2.45
N ALA A 53 17.21 7.30 -3.63
CA ALA A 53 17.92 7.93 -4.74
C ALA A 53 17.24 7.55 -6.07
N ALA A 54 17.13 8.52 -6.97
CA ALA A 54 16.67 8.23 -8.32
C ALA A 54 17.75 7.48 -9.10
N ARG A 55 17.37 6.46 -9.84
CA ARG A 55 18.28 5.78 -10.77
C ARG A 55 18.62 6.69 -11.94
N THR A 56 19.87 6.63 -12.34
CA THR A 56 20.40 7.44 -13.45
C THR A 56 20.77 6.61 -14.68
N ASP A 57 20.71 5.28 -14.57
CA ASP A 57 21.03 4.36 -15.66
C ASP A 57 19.93 4.34 -16.75
N ASP A 58 20.36 4.18 -17.99
CA ASP A 58 19.57 4.47 -19.20
C ASP A 58 18.29 3.63 -19.42
N GLY A 59 18.04 2.60 -18.63
CA GLY A 59 16.85 1.76 -18.80
C GLY A 59 15.68 2.10 -17.86
N PHE A 60 15.91 2.85 -16.78
CA PHE A 60 14.95 2.99 -15.68
C PHE A 60 15.03 4.36 -15.00
N LYS A 61 15.17 5.41 -15.81
CA LYS A 61 15.17 6.79 -15.29
C LYS A 61 13.88 7.07 -14.50
N GLY A 62 14.03 7.66 -13.33
CA GLY A 62 12.90 8.01 -12.46
C GLY A 62 12.47 6.91 -11.48
N LEU A 63 12.99 5.69 -11.59
CA LEU A 63 12.76 4.69 -10.55
C LEU A 63 13.62 4.99 -9.31
N LEU A 64 13.06 4.77 -8.14
CA LEU A 64 13.76 4.96 -6.87
C LEU A 64 14.46 3.67 -6.43
N THR A 65 15.62 3.83 -5.82
CA THR A 65 16.31 2.79 -5.05
C THR A 65 16.45 3.25 -3.60
N GLY A 66 16.79 2.35 -2.71
CA GLY A 66 16.90 2.65 -1.30
C GLY A 66 15.56 2.83 -0.60
N LEU A 67 15.59 3.11 0.69
CA LEU A 67 14.37 3.32 1.48
C LEU A 67 13.72 4.64 1.08
N SER A 68 12.65 4.55 0.30
CA SER A 68 11.94 5.70 -0.28
C SER A 68 10.69 6.09 0.49
N MET A 69 10.11 5.16 1.27
CA MET A 69 8.91 5.40 2.05
C MET A 69 8.93 4.68 3.39
N ALA A 70 8.39 5.33 4.41
CA ALA A 70 7.92 4.70 5.64
C ALA A 70 6.56 5.31 6.02
N LYS A 71 5.55 4.49 6.23
CA LYS A 71 4.18 4.93 6.54
C LYS A 71 3.58 4.06 7.64
N LEU A 72 2.85 4.68 8.55
CA LEU A 72 2.03 3.99 9.54
C LEU A 72 0.60 3.88 9.02
N VAL A 73 0.05 2.68 9.03
CA VAL A 73 -1.28 2.37 8.52
C VAL A 73 -1.94 1.33 9.43
N ASP A 74 -3.17 1.57 9.82
CA ASP A 74 -3.96 0.60 10.58
C ASP A 74 -4.69 -0.31 9.59
N MET A 75 -4.19 -1.53 9.40
CA MET A 75 -4.70 -2.43 8.36
C MET A 75 -5.76 -3.43 8.85
N ASP A 76 -5.97 -3.57 10.14
CA ASP A 76 -7.00 -4.48 10.69
C ASP A 76 -8.03 -3.78 11.57
N GLY A 77 -7.90 -2.46 11.76
CA GLY A 77 -8.85 -1.64 12.51
C GLY A 77 -8.69 -1.75 14.02
N ASP A 78 -7.57 -2.30 14.51
CA ASP A 78 -7.31 -2.47 15.95
C ASP A 78 -6.73 -1.20 16.59
N LYS A 79 -6.50 -0.16 15.81
CA LYS A 79 -5.90 1.14 16.15
C LYS A 79 -4.43 1.08 16.53
N ILE A 80 -3.77 -0.05 16.35
CA ILE A 80 -2.33 -0.19 16.45
C ILE A 80 -1.75 -0.23 15.05
N PRO A 81 -1.16 0.85 14.54
CA PRO A 81 -0.77 0.90 13.14
C PRO A 81 0.39 -0.04 12.83
N GLU A 82 0.33 -0.64 11.65
CA GLU A 82 1.45 -1.33 11.02
C GLU A 82 2.42 -0.32 10.42
N LEU A 83 3.69 -0.72 10.34
CA LEU A 83 4.72 0.01 9.61
C LEU A 83 4.89 -0.58 8.22
N TYR A 84 4.55 0.18 7.19
CA TYR A 84 4.92 -0.10 5.81
C TYR A 84 6.21 0.62 5.44
N CYS A 85 7.12 -0.07 4.74
CA CYS A 85 8.36 0.48 4.22
C CYS A 85 8.55 0.07 2.76
N GLY A 86 8.67 1.05 1.88
CA GLY A 86 9.02 0.86 0.47
C GLY A 86 10.50 1.16 0.24
N ALA A 87 11.22 0.20 -0.32
CA ALA A 87 12.64 0.33 -0.64
C ALA A 87 12.88 0.39 -2.17
N GLY A 88 12.02 1.08 -2.88
CA GLY A 88 12.10 1.19 -4.33
C GLY A 88 12.10 -0.19 -4.99
N LEU A 89 13.02 -0.42 -5.93
CA LEU A 89 13.17 -1.71 -6.61
C LEU A 89 13.68 -2.84 -5.69
N ASP A 90 14.18 -2.50 -4.50
CA ASP A 90 14.71 -3.47 -3.54
C ASP A 90 13.62 -4.18 -2.72
N GLY A 91 12.37 -3.76 -2.87
CA GLY A 91 11.21 -4.43 -2.30
C GLY A 91 10.39 -3.58 -1.34
N GLN A 92 9.35 -4.19 -0.84
CA GLN A 92 8.46 -3.63 0.17
C GLN A 92 8.45 -4.51 1.41
N HIS A 93 8.27 -3.88 2.56
CA HIS A 93 8.30 -4.53 3.85
C HIS A 93 7.17 -4.01 4.72
N MET A 94 6.55 -4.91 5.44
CA MET A 94 5.51 -4.55 6.40
C MET A 94 5.79 -5.20 7.75
N TYR A 95 5.49 -4.46 8.81
CA TYR A 95 5.74 -4.89 10.18
C TYR A 95 4.57 -4.55 11.08
N SER A 96 4.25 -5.44 11.98
CA SER A 96 3.33 -5.20 13.09
C SER A 96 4.07 -5.20 14.42
N TYR A 97 3.58 -4.44 15.39
CA TYR A 97 4.09 -4.42 16.75
C TYR A 97 3.04 -4.98 17.71
N ALA A 98 3.33 -6.13 18.29
CA ALA A 98 2.48 -6.75 19.31
C ALA A 98 3.33 -7.42 20.38
N ASP A 99 2.83 -7.54 21.60
CA ASP A 99 3.49 -8.22 22.72
C ASP A 99 4.93 -7.72 23.00
N GLY A 100 5.18 -6.44 22.78
CA GLY A 100 6.50 -5.83 23.01
C GLY A 100 7.53 -6.13 21.91
N LYS A 101 7.14 -6.71 20.78
CA LYS A 101 8.02 -7.13 19.68
C LYS A 101 7.52 -6.68 18.33
N ILE A 102 8.47 -6.54 17.40
CA ILE A 102 8.18 -6.39 15.97
C ILE A 102 8.06 -7.77 15.31
N TYR A 103 7.08 -7.90 14.44
CA TYR A 103 6.88 -9.03 13.54
C TYR A 103 6.90 -8.53 12.10
N ALA A 104 7.67 -9.20 11.23
CA ALA A 104 7.51 -9.00 9.80
C ALA A 104 6.19 -9.65 9.36
N LEU A 105 5.49 -8.98 8.47
CA LEU A 105 4.29 -9.48 7.80
C LEU A 105 4.67 -9.83 6.37
N ASP A 106 4.34 -11.05 5.95
CA ASP A 106 4.63 -11.51 4.60
C ASP A 106 3.62 -10.87 3.63
N ILE A 107 4.12 -10.02 2.74
CA ILE A 107 3.31 -9.47 1.64
C ILE A 107 3.22 -10.56 0.56
N PRO A 108 2.01 -10.86 0.05
CA PRO A 108 1.83 -11.90 -0.96
C PRO A 108 2.70 -11.69 -2.20
N GLU A 109 3.15 -12.77 -2.81
CA GLU A 109 3.89 -12.73 -4.07
C GLU A 109 3.08 -12.02 -5.17
N GLY A 110 3.79 -11.32 -6.04
CA GLY A 110 3.21 -10.60 -7.17
C GLY A 110 2.53 -9.29 -6.80
N VAL A 111 2.61 -8.83 -5.54
CA VAL A 111 2.24 -7.46 -5.19
C VAL A 111 3.29 -6.52 -5.76
N SER A 112 2.87 -5.67 -6.68
CA SER A 112 3.78 -4.74 -7.36
C SER A 112 4.25 -3.63 -6.39
N ASN A 113 5.54 -3.30 -6.49
CA ASN A 113 6.13 -2.21 -5.72
C ASN A 113 6.82 -1.20 -6.64
N PHE A 114 6.17 -0.79 -7.71
CA PHE A 114 6.74 0.19 -8.61
C PHE A 114 6.83 1.55 -7.91
N ALA A 115 8.01 1.82 -7.35
CA ALA A 115 8.35 3.15 -6.88
C ALA A 115 8.96 3.95 -8.04
N THR A 116 8.30 5.01 -8.43
CA THR A 116 8.82 6.01 -9.37
C THR A 116 9.08 7.33 -8.66
N ASP A 117 9.74 8.27 -9.29
CA ASP A 117 9.93 9.63 -8.78
C ASP A 117 8.60 10.39 -8.63
N VAL A 118 7.57 10.00 -9.37
CA VAL A 118 6.21 10.58 -9.32
C VAL A 118 5.24 9.76 -8.47
N SER A 119 5.54 8.47 -8.23
CA SER A 119 4.74 7.58 -7.38
C SER A 119 5.67 6.62 -6.64
N PRO A 120 6.27 7.07 -5.53
CA PRO A 120 7.35 6.32 -4.87
C PRO A 120 6.86 5.10 -4.08
N CYS A 121 5.58 4.70 -4.16
CA CYS A 121 5.03 3.81 -3.15
C CYS A 121 3.79 3.06 -3.57
N ALA A 122 3.48 2.03 -2.79
CA ALA A 122 2.18 1.39 -2.77
C ALA A 122 1.07 2.40 -2.42
N ASP A 123 -0.04 2.27 -3.08
CA ASP A 123 -1.26 3.01 -2.76
C ASP A 123 -1.95 2.37 -1.55
N PHE A 124 -2.55 3.22 -0.72
CA PHE A 124 -3.39 2.79 0.39
C PHE A 124 -4.78 3.39 0.23
N TYR A 125 -5.75 2.52 0.23
CA TYR A 125 -7.14 2.90 0.40
C TYR A 125 -7.48 2.87 1.89
N VAL A 126 -8.18 3.89 2.38
CA VAL A 126 -8.60 3.99 3.79
C VAL A 126 -10.10 4.18 3.84
N ASP A 127 -10.79 3.26 4.48
CA ASP A 127 -12.21 3.41 4.83
C ASP A 127 -12.36 3.97 6.26
N ASP A 128 -13.57 4.01 6.78
CA ASP A 128 -13.87 4.53 8.12
C ASP A 128 -13.28 3.67 9.25
N THR A 129 -12.82 2.45 8.96
CA THR A 129 -12.41 1.46 9.96
C THR A 129 -10.93 1.11 9.89
N LYS A 130 -10.35 1.03 8.68
CA LYS A 130 -8.98 0.55 8.46
C LYS A 130 -8.42 0.96 7.11
N ALA A 131 -7.16 0.62 6.88
CA ALA A 131 -6.48 0.81 5.61
C ALA A 131 -6.29 -0.52 4.87
N TYR A 132 -6.23 -0.42 3.54
CA TYR A 132 -5.91 -1.53 2.64
C TYR A 132 -4.70 -1.14 1.79
N LEU A 133 -3.77 -2.05 1.62
CA LEU A 133 -2.73 -1.93 0.62
C LEU A 133 -3.34 -2.27 -0.74
N VAL A 134 -3.29 -1.33 -1.69
CA VAL A 134 -3.82 -1.52 -3.03
C VAL A 134 -2.70 -2.00 -3.95
N ASP A 135 -2.90 -3.15 -4.55
CA ASP A 135 -2.03 -3.70 -5.58
C ASP A 135 -2.75 -3.71 -6.93
N GLY A 136 -2.11 -3.14 -7.92
CA GLY A 136 -2.65 -2.99 -9.26
C GLY A 136 -3.03 -1.54 -9.57
N HIS A 137 -3.17 -1.28 -10.86
CA HIS A 137 -3.59 0.02 -11.37
C HIS A 137 -4.86 -0.16 -12.20
N GLU A 138 -5.93 0.55 -11.84
CA GLU A 138 -7.20 0.58 -12.57
C GLU A 138 -7.05 1.00 -14.06
N ILE A 139 -5.92 1.64 -14.40
CA ILE A 139 -5.64 2.09 -15.77
C ILE A 139 -5.06 0.99 -16.68
N MET A 140 -4.75 -0.18 -16.14
CA MET A 140 -4.22 -1.28 -16.94
C MET A 140 -5.36 -2.26 -17.28
N ASN A 141 -5.86 -2.18 -18.51
CA ASN A 141 -6.95 -2.99 -19.03
C ASN A 141 -6.76 -4.49 -18.69
N GLY A 142 -7.68 -5.06 -17.91
CA GLY A 142 -7.73 -6.48 -17.57
C GLY A 142 -6.72 -6.94 -16.51
N PHE A 143 -5.89 -6.07 -15.97
CA PHE A 143 -5.03 -6.45 -14.85
C PHE A 143 -5.83 -6.48 -13.53
N PRO A 144 -5.55 -7.46 -12.64
CA PRO A 144 -6.25 -7.54 -11.38
C PRO A 144 -5.84 -6.38 -10.45
N VAL A 145 -6.84 -5.81 -9.78
CA VAL A 145 -6.66 -4.92 -8.64
C VAL A 145 -7.00 -5.69 -7.39
N ARG A 146 -6.09 -5.67 -6.41
CA ARG A 146 -6.27 -6.35 -5.12
C ARG A 146 -6.23 -5.35 -3.98
N TYR A 147 -7.15 -5.49 -3.05
CA TYR A 147 -7.15 -4.79 -1.77
C TYR A 147 -6.69 -5.77 -0.70
N LEU A 148 -5.56 -5.49 -0.11
CA LEU A 148 -4.91 -6.35 0.87
C LEU A 148 -5.10 -5.77 2.28
N THR A 149 -5.40 -6.63 3.24
CA THR A 149 -5.59 -6.26 4.64
C THR A 149 -4.81 -7.20 5.54
N LYS A 150 -4.63 -6.84 6.82
CA LYS A 150 -4.02 -7.72 7.82
C LYS A 150 -5.09 -8.59 8.46
N GLN A 151 -4.78 -9.86 8.62
CA GLN A 151 -5.54 -10.80 9.42
C GLN A 151 -4.59 -11.60 10.32
N GLY A 152 -4.59 -11.27 11.60
CA GLY A 152 -3.62 -11.84 12.54
C GLY A 152 -2.17 -11.42 12.19
N LYS A 153 -1.36 -12.35 11.75
CA LYS A 153 0.05 -12.10 11.35
C LYS A 153 0.29 -12.17 9.85
N GLU A 154 -0.75 -12.23 9.07
CA GLU A 154 -0.68 -12.38 7.62
C GLU A 154 -1.32 -11.19 6.91
N ILE A 155 -0.83 -10.89 5.73
CA ILE A 155 -1.49 -10.00 4.79
C ILE A 155 -2.29 -10.87 3.83
N VAL A 156 -3.59 -10.62 3.77
CA VAL A 156 -4.53 -11.39 2.96
C VAL A 156 -5.27 -10.50 1.97
N THR A 157 -5.71 -11.07 0.86
CA THR A 157 -6.57 -10.37 -0.09
C THR A 157 -7.99 -10.29 0.47
N ALA A 158 -8.48 -9.06 0.66
CA ALA A 158 -9.84 -8.79 1.09
C ALA A 158 -10.80 -8.72 -0.11
N LEU A 159 -10.32 -8.16 -1.23
CA LEU A 159 -11.07 -8.03 -2.47
C LEU A 159 -10.11 -8.13 -3.65
N THR A 160 -10.52 -8.78 -4.71
CA THR A 160 -9.86 -8.70 -6.01
C THR A 160 -10.87 -8.50 -7.12
N TYR A 161 -10.53 -7.67 -8.10
CA TYR A 161 -11.35 -7.51 -9.28
C TYR A 161 -10.51 -7.25 -10.53
N THR A 162 -11.12 -7.50 -11.68
CA THR A 162 -10.61 -7.05 -12.98
C THR A 162 -11.71 -6.30 -13.70
N ASP A 163 -11.33 -5.30 -14.48
CA ASP A 163 -12.18 -4.65 -15.48
C ASP A 163 -11.38 -4.54 -16.77
N ALA A 164 -11.77 -5.30 -17.76
CA ALA A 164 -11.18 -5.30 -19.09
C ALA A 164 -12.22 -4.79 -20.09
N ILE A 165 -11.76 -4.06 -21.09
CA ILE A 165 -12.60 -3.68 -22.24
C ILE A 165 -12.26 -4.63 -23.38
N ASP A 166 -13.26 -5.30 -23.90
CA ASP A 166 -13.16 -6.10 -25.11
C ASP A 166 -12.95 -5.19 -26.33
N ASP A 167 -11.83 -5.34 -27.00
CA ASP A 167 -11.43 -4.46 -28.10
C ASP A 167 -12.37 -4.54 -29.31
N ASP A 168 -13.04 -5.66 -29.53
CA ASP A 168 -13.91 -5.88 -30.69
C ASP A 168 -15.32 -5.31 -30.45
N THR A 169 -15.81 -5.41 -29.22
CA THR A 169 -17.21 -5.07 -28.87
C THR A 169 -17.33 -3.79 -28.03
N GLY A 170 -16.26 -3.34 -27.41
CA GLY A 170 -16.25 -2.25 -26.44
C GLY A 170 -16.98 -2.57 -25.13
N ASN A 171 -17.32 -3.84 -24.89
CA ASN A 171 -17.99 -4.24 -23.67
C ASN A 171 -17.00 -4.50 -22.52
N HIS A 172 -17.47 -4.28 -21.30
CA HIS A 172 -16.69 -4.61 -20.11
C HIS A 172 -16.73 -6.13 -19.84
N ILE A 173 -15.57 -6.70 -19.60
CA ILE A 173 -15.37 -8.07 -19.11
C ILE A 173 -14.88 -7.95 -17.67
N CYS A 174 -15.78 -8.19 -16.71
CA CYS A 174 -15.49 -7.96 -15.31
C CYS A 174 -15.42 -9.26 -14.52
N THR A 175 -14.50 -9.30 -13.55
CA THR A 175 -14.50 -10.33 -12.50
C THR A 175 -14.48 -9.70 -11.12
N LEU A 176 -15.07 -10.40 -10.16
CA LEU A 176 -15.03 -10.05 -8.73
C LEU A 176 -14.72 -11.32 -7.94
N ASN A 177 -13.61 -11.33 -7.20
CA ASN A 177 -13.11 -12.49 -6.46
C ASN A 177 -13.00 -13.76 -7.33
N GLY A 178 -12.67 -13.58 -8.63
CA GLY A 178 -12.52 -14.67 -9.60
C GLY A 178 -13.81 -15.12 -10.31
N GLU A 179 -14.95 -14.59 -9.93
CA GLU A 179 -16.23 -14.86 -10.57
C GLU A 179 -16.57 -13.79 -11.61
N SER A 180 -17.15 -14.18 -12.76
CA SER A 180 -17.61 -13.24 -13.76
C SER A 180 -18.82 -12.48 -13.24
N VAL A 181 -18.78 -11.16 -13.36
CA VAL A 181 -19.85 -10.25 -12.94
C VAL A 181 -20.14 -9.22 -14.02
N THR A 182 -21.31 -8.60 -13.96
CA THR A 182 -21.60 -7.43 -14.80
C THR A 182 -20.83 -6.20 -14.30
N TYR A 183 -20.59 -5.24 -15.19
CA TYR A 183 -19.99 -3.95 -14.81
C TYR A 183 -20.78 -3.23 -13.70
N HIS A 184 -22.12 -3.38 -13.72
CA HIS A 184 -22.99 -2.81 -12.69
C HIS A 184 -22.75 -3.45 -11.31
N GLU A 185 -22.62 -4.78 -11.26
CA GLU A 185 -22.34 -5.53 -10.02
C GLU A 185 -20.94 -5.20 -9.50
N LEU A 186 -19.93 -5.11 -10.38
CA LEU A 186 -18.60 -4.69 -10.01
C LEU A 186 -18.62 -3.27 -9.40
N SER A 187 -19.24 -2.33 -10.09
CA SER A 187 -19.37 -0.95 -9.62
C SER A 187 -20.09 -0.84 -8.27
N ALA A 188 -21.16 -1.64 -8.07
CA ALA A 188 -21.86 -1.70 -6.80
C ALA A 188 -20.98 -2.28 -5.68
N ALA A 189 -20.18 -3.31 -5.97
CA ALA A 189 -19.25 -3.89 -5.02
C ALA A 189 -18.14 -2.90 -4.62
N GLN A 190 -17.57 -2.17 -5.58
CA GLN A 190 -16.58 -1.12 -5.33
C GLN A 190 -17.15 -0.02 -4.41
N VAL A 191 -18.38 0.43 -4.66
CA VAL A 191 -19.04 1.45 -3.82
C VAL A 191 -19.28 0.94 -2.40
N ASN A 192 -19.66 -0.34 -2.24
CA ASN A 192 -19.91 -0.92 -0.93
C ASN A 192 -18.63 -1.28 -0.16
N PHE A 193 -17.53 -1.47 -0.87
CA PHE A 193 -16.22 -1.69 -0.28
C PHE A 193 -15.55 -0.37 0.14
N THR A 194 -15.85 0.70 -0.59
CA THR A 194 -15.33 2.06 -0.35
C THR A 194 -16.31 2.90 0.45
#